data_ec27e1573b9fed9eee5b0be9473b8812
#
_entry.id   ec27e1573b9fed9eee5b0be9473b8812
#
_cell.length_a   1.000
_cell.length_b   1.000
_cell.length_c   1.000
_cell.angle_alpha   90.00
_cell.angle_beta   90.00
_cell.angle_gamma   90.00
#
_symmetry.space_group_name_H-M   'P 1'
#
loop_
_entity.id
_entity.type
_entity.pdbx_description
1 polymer ?
#
loop_
_entity_poly.entity_id
_entity_poly.type
_entity_poly.pdbx_seq_one_letter_code
_entity_poly.pdbx_strand_id
1 'polypeptide(L)'
;MKNLISTLVLLLGIFAAQAQKPFKEFIYAQTDKNFYLAGERIWVKLYNLDEHNNLHQGSRVAYVQLVGDTPNTIQCVLEMDSASADGVLELPFTVASGRYKLCAYTRNMLNMGEEAIFSKTIHVFNPLRYDNKVDKVAVEQSVAYQPFDGGDLHISTDKTTYSPRQEVTIDLSALPADAVMAVSVARADGWRLCDTDIAHYNVPSLTLSGNLTPETESQIIEGTYTSSNGTPALNANLSLRSPVVRYYPGIVDNSDNVQYFTPLMHGVNTAFTGVERGGSIELKSPFRAPLLGELIPVEIARGSIDDIQERSIGIQAARYFGTDSIGYRPIAVDGLHRYELTARYDMDNYRRFNSFKETFIEYIYLLSTTTIDGKQRITMFDEFTGRQNNGNTLVLLDGVAVMNHEDLLNYNPHYCRYIDIYVGHYVFANQEYAGILNIRTPRGNKMHFALPDNSREQSLLNGIQLPATMALVCRDSNAAPMPAQSPDTRHTLYWNPEAKATTLKCFTSDLKGTFVVTVEGITPDGKRIQANTQFTVK
;
A
#
# COMPACT_ATOMS: atom_id res chain seq x y z
N MET A 1 25.89 42.17 1.57
CA MET A 1 25.38 40.97 2.23
C MET A 1 23.92 40.65 1.89
N LYS A 2 23.00 41.62 1.83
CA LYS A 2 21.59 41.34 1.46
C LYS A 2 21.40 40.73 0.06
N ASN A 3 22.18 41.13 -0.92
CA ASN A 3 22.08 40.63 -2.31
C ASN A 3 22.67 39.21 -2.50
N LEU A 4 23.59 38.78 -1.63
CA LEU A 4 24.18 37.45 -1.69
C LEU A 4 23.22 36.39 -1.13
N ILE A 5 22.41 36.75 -0.12
CA ILE A 5 21.39 35.86 0.47
C ILE A 5 20.23 35.67 -0.51
N SER A 6 19.83 36.73 -1.23
CA SER A 6 18.77 36.64 -2.25
C SER A 6 19.17 35.75 -3.44
N THR A 7 20.46 35.76 -3.84
CA THR A 7 20.97 34.90 -4.93
C THR A 7 21.12 33.43 -4.49
N LEU A 8 21.41 33.18 -3.20
CA LEU A 8 21.51 31.82 -2.65
C LEU A 8 20.14 31.17 -2.51
N VAL A 9 19.12 31.95 -2.15
CA VAL A 9 17.72 31.45 -2.09
C VAL A 9 17.18 31.19 -3.50
N LEU A 10 17.57 31.96 -4.50
CA LEU A 10 17.18 31.71 -5.90
C LEU A 10 17.88 30.48 -6.50
N LEU A 11 19.09 30.13 -6.04
CA LEU A 11 19.82 28.93 -6.49
C LEU A 11 19.29 27.65 -5.81
N LEU A 12 18.66 27.73 -4.63
CA LEU A 12 17.98 26.60 -3.97
C LEU A 12 16.56 26.38 -4.51
N GLY A 13 15.99 27.32 -5.24
CA GLY A 13 14.64 27.22 -5.84
C GLY A 13 14.59 26.54 -7.21
N ILE A 14 15.74 26.16 -7.80
CA ILE A 14 15.79 25.42 -9.08
C ILE A 14 16.06 23.91 -8.84
N PHE A 15 15.57 23.35 -7.78
CA PHE A 15 15.16 21.96 -7.83
C PHE A 15 13.76 21.91 -8.46
N ALA A 16 13.66 22.33 -9.72
CA ALA A 16 12.66 21.78 -10.60
C ALA A 16 12.75 20.26 -10.39
N ALA A 17 11.70 19.63 -9.99
CA ALA A 17 11.60 18.18 -9.98
C ALA A 17 12.01 17.74 -11.38
N GLN A 18 13.29 17.45 -11.61
CA GLN A 18 13.71 16.78 -12.82
C GLN A 18 13.02 15.44 -12.72
N ALA A 19 12.01 15.26 -13.55
CA ALA A 19 11.34 13.97 -13.66
C ALA A 19 12.46 12.93 -13.78
N GLN A 20 12.61 12.12 -12.78
CA GLN A 20 13.69 11.15 -12.70
C GLN A 20 13.58 10.24 -13.91
N LYS A 21 14.65 10.08 -14.66
CA LYS A 21 14.62 9.27 -15.88
C LYS A 21 14.39 7.82 -15.51
N PRO A 22 13.62 7.06 -16.31
CA PRO A 22 13.49 5.62 -16.15
C PRO A 22 14.85 4.93 -16.11
N PHE A 23 14.97 3.90 -15.31
CA PHE A 23 16.14 3.06 -15.16
C PHE A 23 15.73 1.58 -15.14
N LYS A 24 16.68 0.67 -15.26
CA LYS A 24 16.38 -0.76 -15.21
C LYS A 24 16.33 -1.24 -13.79
N GLU A 25 15.23 -1.85 -13.41
CA GLU A 25 15.05 -2.58 -12.16
C GLU A 25 14.08 -3.73 -12.38
N PHE A 26 14.16 -4.76 -11.56
CA PHE A 26 13.38 -5.98 -11.68
C PHE A 26 12.99 -6.46 -10.29
N ILE A 27 11.84 -7.09 -10.16
CA ILE A 27 11.39 -7.69 -8.91
C ILE A 27 11.45 -9.21 -9.00
N TYR A 28 11.94 -9.82 -7.93
CA TYR A 28 11.67 -11.21 -7.59
C TYR A 28 10.73 -11.25 -6.38
N ALA A 29 9.74 -12.16 -6.37
CA ALA A 29 8.80 -12.32 -5.26
C ALA A 29 8.83 -13.75 -4.69
N GLN A 30 9.21 -13.86 -3.43
CA GLN A 30 9.09 -15.07 -2.61
C GLN A 30 7.72 -15.10 -1.92
N THR A 31 7.16 -16.30 -1.75
CA THR A 31 5.94 -16.53 -0.95
C THR A 31 6.20 -17.58 0.12
N ASP A 32 5.38 -17.58 1.19
CA ASP A 32 5.50 -18.57 2.27
C ASP A 32 5.25 -20.02 1.78
N LYS A 33 4.45 -20.20 0.73
CA LYS A 33 4.17 -21.47 0.05
C LYS A 33 3.59 -21.18 -1.34
N ASN A 34 3.22 -22.20 -2.12
CA ASN A 34 2.70 -22.06 -3.49
C ASN A 34 1.28 -22.60 -3.68
N PHE A 35 0.73 -23.30 -2.68
CA PHE A 35 -0.62 -23.81 -2.67
C PHE A 35 -1.40 -23.28 -1.47
N TYR A 36 -2.58 -22.73 -1.73
CA TYR A 36 -3.42 -22.06 -0.74
C TYR A 36 -4.87 -22.53 -0.84
N LEU A 37 -5.55 -22.56 0.30
CA LEU A 37 -6.99 -22.67 0.34
C LEU A 37 -7.66 -21.29 0.46
N ALA A 38 -8.89 -21.18 0.00
CA ALA A 38 -9.70 -19.99 0.22
C ALA A 38 -9.77 -19.66 1.72
N GLY A 39 -9.61 -18.40 2.06
CA GLY A 39 -9.53 -17.95 3.45
C GLY A 39 -8.12 -17.88 4.02
N GLU A 40 -7.10 -18.40 3.35
CA GLU A 40 -5.71 -18.25 3.77
C GLU A 40 -5.09 -16.91 3.35
N ARG A 41 -3.85 -16.71 3.75
CA ARG A 41 -3.02 -15.55 3.43
C ARG A 41 -1.81 -15.97 2.65
N ILE A 42 -1.45 -15.16 1.66
CA ILE A 42 -0.20 -15.26 0.91
C ILE A 42 0.74 -14.22 1.50
N TRP A 43 1.75 -14.66 2.23
CA TRP A 43 2.83 -13.82 2.70
C TRP A 43 3.85 -13.66 1.59
N VAL A 44 4.29 -12.44 1.34
CA VAL A 44 5.22 -12.14 0.25
C VAL A 44 6.42 -11.35 0.74
N LYS A 45 7.58 -11.64 0.14
CA LYS A 45 8.80 -10.82 0.22
C LYS A 45 9.23 -10.48 -1.19
N LEU A 46 9.45 -9.20 -1.46
CA LEU A 46 9.97 -8.71 -2.72
C LEU A 46 11.44 -8.35 -2.58
N TYR A 47 12.20 -8.62 -3.64
CA TYR A 47 13.59 -8.22 -3.79
C TYR A 47 13.70 -7.40 -5.07
N ASN A 48 14.21 -6.18 -4.97
CA ASN A 48 14.45 -5.32 -6.12
C ASN A 48 15.87 -5.52 -6.62
N LEU A 49 16.03 -5.77 -7.90
CA LEU A 49 17.27 -6.19 -8.54
C LEU A 49 17.63 -5.25 -9.69
N ASP A 50 18.93 -5.05 -9.90
CA ASP A 50 19.46 -4.42 -11.11
C ASP A 50 19.56 -5.41 -12.27
N GLU A 51 20.04 -4.95 -13.43
CA GLU A 51 20.26 -5.78 -14.62
C GLU A 51 21.37 -6.85 -14.46
N HIS A 52 22.15 -6.79 -13.37
CA HIS A 52 23.20 -7.76 -13.02
C HIS A 52 22.76 -8.72 -11.89
N ASN A 53 21.48 -8.68 -11.53
CA ASN A 53 20.90 -9.45 -10.43
C ASN A 53 21.39 -9.07 -9.01
N ASN A 54 21.96 -7.89 -8.81
CA ASN A 54 22.30 -7.40 -7.47
C ASN A 54 21.10 -6.68 -6.85
N LEU A 55 21.07 -6.62 -5.51
CA LEU A 55 20.08 -5.80 -4.81
C LEU A 55 20.23 -4.33 -5.22
N HIS A 56 19.12 -3.72 -5.58
CA HIS A 56 19.08 -2.36 -6.12
C HIS A 56 18.09 -1.47 -5.36
N GLN A 57 18.56 -0.31 -4.89
CA GLN A 57 17.69 0.72 -4.35
C GLN A 57 17.18 1.59 -5.50
N GLY A 58 15.93 1.41 -5.86
CA GLY A 58 15.29 2.11 -6.95
C GLY A 58 13.95 2.73 -6.55
N SER A 59 12.88 2.22 -7.12
CA SER A 59 11.52 2.63 -6.75
C SER A 59 11.20 2.31 -5.29
N ARG A 60 10.47 3.19 -4.63
CA ARG A 60 10.00 3.03 -3.25
C ARG A 60 8.61 2.41 -3.16
N VAL A 61 7.94 2.21 -4.27
CA VAL A 61 6.59 1.65 -4.33
C VAL A 61 6.58 0.44 -5.25
N ALA A 62 6.04 -0.65 -4.76
CA ALA A 62 5.82 -1.87 -5.53
C ALA A 62 4.34 -2.28 -5.49
N TYR A 63 3.88 -2.87 -6.58
CA TYR A 63 2.51 -3.33 -6.77
C TYR A 63 2.49 -4.84 -6.83
N VAL A 64 1.62 -5.47 -6.04
CA VAL A 64 1.45 -6.92 -6.00
C VAL A 64 0.00 -7.26 -6.28
N GLN A 65 -0.22 -8.18 -7.21
CA GLN A 65 -1.55 -8.63 -7.62
C GLN A 65 -1.59 -10.16 -7.72
N LEU A 66 -2.65 -10.77 -7.23
CA LEU A 66 -2.97 -12.14 -7.59
C LEU A 66 -3.97 -12.12 -8.74
N VAL A 67 -3.50 -12.37 -9.96
CA VAL A 67 -4.25 -12.19 -11.19
C VAL A 67 -4.92 -13.49 -11.61
N GLY A 68 -6.23 -13.42 -11.87
CA GLY A 68 -7.05 -14.46 -12.47
C GLY A 68 -7.62 -14.05 -13.84
N ASP A 69 -8.71 -14.67 -14.24
CA ASP A 69 -9.43 -14.41 -15.50
C ASP A 69 -10.43 -13.24 -15.39
N THR A 70 -10.69 -12.77 -14.19
CA THR A 70 -11.60 -11.65 -13.92
C THR A 70 -10.88 -10.53 -13.16
N PRO A 71 -11.31 -9.27 -13.30
CA PRO A 71 -10.82 -8.18 -12.46
C PRO A 71 -10.99 -8.55 -10.99
N ASN A 72 -9.91 -8.58 -10.26
CA ASN A 72 -9.93 -8.97 -8.86
C ASN A 72 -9.47 -7.83 -7.95
N THR A 73 -9.75 -8.00 -6.66
CA THR A 73 -9.37 -7.09 -5.60
C THR A 73 -8.28 -7.66 -4.70
N ILE A 74 -7.66 -8.78 -5.08
CA ILE A 74 -6.59 -9.41 -4.30
C ILE A 74 -5.28 -8.79 -4.73
N GLN A 75 -5.00 -7.63 -4.15
CA GLN A 75 -3.87 -6.79 -4.54
C GLN A 75 -3.46 -5.89 -3.38
N CYS A 76 -2.19 -5.50 -3.36
CA CYS A 76 -1.68 -4.54 -2.38
C CYS A 76 -0.56 -3.69 -2.99
N VAL A 77 -0.35 -2.53 -2.38
CA VAL A 77 0.78 -1.64 -2.65
C VAL A 77 1.73 -1.78 -1.48
N LEU A 78 3.01 -1.94 -1.74
CA LEU A 78 4.04 -2.15 -0.73
C LEU A 78 5.08 -1.03 -0.77
N GLU A 79 5.58 -0.63 0.39
CA GLU A 79 6.75 0.22 0.49
C GLU A 79 8.00 -0.61 0.32
N MET A 80 8.86 -0.18 -0.61
CA MET A 80 10.21 -0.74 -0.79
C MET A 80 11.17 -0.01 0.14
N ASP A 81 11.73 -0.72 1.09
CA ASP A 81 12.81 -0.22 1.94
C ASP A 81 14.10 -0.98 1.65
N SER A 82 15.18 -0.24 1.40
CA SER A 82 16.53 -0.80 1.20
C SER A 82 16.58 -1.99 0.20
N ALA A 83 15.91 -1.85 -0.94
CA ALA A 83 15.80 -2.84 -2.02
C ALA A 83 14.88 -4.03 -1.73
N SER A 84 14.04 -3.99 -0.72
CA SER A 84 13.09 -5.06 -0.45
C SER A 84 11.76 -4.53 0.08
N ALA A 85 10.71 -5.33 -0.05
CA ALA A 85 9.41 -5.07 0.55
C ALA A 85 8.82 -6.37 1.08
N ASP A 86 7.90 -6.26 2.02
CA ASP A 86 7.11 -7.39 2.48
C ASP A 86 5.64 -7.01 2.66
N GLY A 87 4.79 -8.00 2.59
CA GLY A 87 3.36 -7.79 2.73
C GLY A 87 2.57 -9.07 2.73
N VAL A 88 1.24 -8.90 2.68
CA VAL A 88 0.30 -10.01 2.74
C VAL A 88 -0.91 -9.78 1.84
N LEU A 89 -1.30 -10.80 1.10
CA LEU A 89 -2.56 -10.83 0.36
C LEU A 89 -3.53 -11.76 1.08
N GLU A 90 -4.74 -11.29 1.36
CA GLU A 90 -5.81 -12.12 1.96
C GLU A 90 -6.66 -12.74 0.87
N LEU A 91 -6.77 -14.07 0.89
CA LEU A 91 -7.67 -14.80 0.00
C LEU A 91 -9.09 -14.80 0.60
N PRO A 92 -10.07 -14.19 -0.08
CA PRO A 92 -11.45 -14.25 0.40
C PRO A 92 -12.00 -15.67 0.29
N PHE A 93 -12.97 -16.04 1.13
CA PHE A 93 -13.67 -17.33 1.02
C PHE A 93 -14.48 -17.49 -0.29
N THR A 94 -14.63 -16.40 -1.04
CA THR A 94 -15.33 -16.37 -2.34
C THR A 94 -14.41 -16.57 -3.53
N VAL A 95 -13.09 -16.65 -3.33
CA VAL A 95 -12.13 -16.83 -4.44
C VAL A 95 -12.42 -18.15 -5.17
N ALA A 96 -12.33 -18.11 -6.50
CA ALA A 96 -12.50 -19.34 -7.29
C ALA A 96 -11.26 -20.23 -7.18
N SER A 97 -11.43 -21.54 -7.33
CA SER A 97 -10.30 -22.45 -7.46
C SER A 97 -9.63 -22.24 -8.81
N GLY A 98 -8.30 -22.32 -8.87
CA GLY A 98 -7.56 -22.17 -10.12
C GLY A 98 -6.08 -21.87 -9.92
N ARG A 99 -5.37 -21.83 -11.05
CA ARG A 99 -3.96 -21.41 -11.13
C ARG A 99 -3.91 -19.93 -11.44
N TYR A 100 -3.57 -19.14 -10.43
CA TYR A 100 -3.40 -17.69 -10.51
C TYR A 100 -1.95 -17.33 -10.84
N LYS A 101 -1.73 -16.11 -11.29
CA LYS A 101 -0.40 -15.51 -11.36
C LYS A 101 -0.25 -14.47 -10.24
N LEU A 102 0.73 -14.66 -9.36
CA LEU A 102 1.21 -13.59 -8.48
C LEU A 102 2.12 -12.70 -9.33
N CYS A 103 1.66 -11.49 -9.60
CA CYS A 103 2.41 -10.49 -10.34
C CYS A 103 2.97 -9.44 -9.38
N ALA A 104 4.25 -9.07 -9.56
CA ALA A 104 4.90 -8.04 -8.77
C ALA A 104 5.74 -7.13 -9.66
N TYR A 105 5.62 -5.81 -9.48
CA TYR A 105 6.32 -4.82 -10.31
C TYR A 105 6.33 -3.44 -9.64
N THR A 106 7.19 -2.57 -10.15
CA THR A 106 7.17 -1.13 -9.86
C THR A 106 6.59 -0.37 -11.06
N ARG A 107 6.17 0.88 -10.84
CA ARG A 107 5.77 1.76 -11.94
C ARG A 107 6.89 1.92 -12.97
N ASN A 108 8.15 1.99 -12.51
CA ASN A 108 9.31 2.15 -13.38
C ASN A 108 9.54 0.94 -14.30
N MET A 109 9.26 -0.28 -13.84
CA MET A 109 9.38 -1.50 -14.65
C MET A 109 8.47 -1.47 -15.89
N LEU A 110 7.30 -0.81 -15.81
CA LEU A 110 6.39 -0.68 -16.95
C LEU A 110 6.99 0.11 -18.11
N ASN A 111 8.08 0.85 -17.91
CA ASN A 111 8.86 1.46 -19.00
C ASN A 111 9.58 0.44 -19.88
N MET A 112 9.68 -0.82 -19.46
CA MET A 112 10.21 -1.94 -20.23
C MET A 112 9.13 -2.85 -20.82
N GLY A 113 7.84 -2.51 -20.60
CA GLY A 113 6.70 -3.28 -21.05
C GLY A 113 6.19 -4.30 -20.04
N GLU A 114 5.10 -4.99 -20.40
CA GLU A 114 4.46 -6.00 -19.54
C GLU A 114 5.37 -7.20 -19.25
N GLU A 115 6.32 -7.48 -20.13
CA GLU A 115 7.30 -8.56 -19.99
C GLU A 115 8.25 -8.36 -18.80
N ALA A 116 8.36 -7.13 -18.29
CA ALA A 116 9.14 -6.82 -17.09
C ALA A 116 8.41 -7.23 -15.80
N ILE A 117 7.09 -7.41 -15.84
CA ILE A 117 6.30 -7.78 -14.68
C ILE A 117 6.71 -9.19 -14.23
N PHE A 118 7.23 -9.28 -12.99
CA PHE A 118 7.47 -10.59 -12.39
C PHE A 118 6.17 -11.37 -12.27
N SER A 119 6.19 -12.65 -12.59
CA SER A 119 5.04 -13.53 -12.42
C SER A 119 5.43 -14.92 -11.92
N LYS A 120 4.62 -15.45 -11.00
CA LYS A 120 4.77 -16.77 -10.38
C LYS A 120 3.42 -17.44 -10.29
N THR A 121 3.33 -18.74 -10.58
CA THR A 121 2.08 -19.47 -10.45
C THR A 121 1.75 -19.74 -8.97
N ILE A 122 0.53 -19.42 -8.57
CA ILE A 122 -0.06 -19.72 -7.26
C ILE A 122 -1.28 -20.60 -7.47
N HIS A 123 -1.32 -21.72 -6.78
CA HIS A 123 -2.44 -22.64 -6.81
C HIS A 123 -3.41 -22.30 -5.69
N VAL A 124 -4.66 -21.99 -6.03
CA VAL A 124 -5.72 -21.71 -5.05
C VAL A 124 -6.83 -22.73 -5.20
N PHE A 125 -7.22 -23.35 -4.09
CA PHE A 125 -8.36 -24.24 -4.06
C PHE A 125 -9.41 -23.76 -3.06
N ASN A 126 -10.68 -23.78 -3.46
CA ASN A 126 -11.79 -23.39 -2.61
C ASN A 126 -12.71 -24.58 -2.34
N PRO A 127 -12.53 -25.27 -1.21
CA PRO A 127 -13.36 -26.43 -0.87
C PRO A 127 -14.79 -26.06 -0.47
N LEU A 128 -15.08 -24.76 -0.28
CA LEU A 128 -16.41 -24.26 0.11
C LEU A 128 -17.27 -23.88 -1.10
N ARG A 129 -16.68 -23.86 -2.29
CA ARG A 129 -17.36 -23.48 -3.51
C ARG A 129 -17.38 -24.63 -4.50
N TYR A 130 -18.57 -25.06 -4.88
CA TYR A 130 -18.73 -26.01 -5.95
C TYR A 130 -18.68 -25.28 -7.28
N ASP A 131 -17.63 -25.51 -8.04
CA ASP A 131 -17.47 -24.96 -9.39
C ASP A 131 -17.15 -26.10 -10.36
N ASN A 132 -18.11 -26.45 -11.20
CA ASN A 132 -18.01 -27.57 -12.15
C ASN A 132 -16.86 -27.41 -13.16
N LYS A 133 -16.24 -26.24 -13.29
CA LYS A 133 -15.13 -26.00 -14.20
C LYS A 133 -13.77 -26.40 -13.64
N VAL A 134 -13.67 -26.63 -12.33
CA VAL A 134 -12.39 -26.67 -11.64
C VAL A 134 -12.10 -27.97 -10.91
N ASP A 135 -13.12 -28.76 -10.60
CA ASP A 135 -12.97 -29.97 -9.79
C ASP A 135 -12.63 -31.19 -10.65
N LYS A 136 -11.46 -31.18 -11.29
CA LYS A 136 -10.90 -32.44 -11.79
C LYS A 136 -9.96 -32.99 -10.74
N VAL A 137 -10.44 -33.96 -9.98
CA VAL A 137 -9.56 -34.85 -9.22
C VAL A 137 -8.75 -35.65 -10.25
N ALA A 138 -7.56 -35.20 -10.54
CA ALA A 138 -6.65 -35.94 -11.39
C ALA A 138 -5.47 -36.44 -10.56
N VAL A 139 -5.26 -37.73 -10.64
CA VAL A 139 -4.00 -38.44 -10.46
C VAL A 139 -3.71 -39.03 -9.08
N GLU A 140 -3.34 -40.31 -9.12
CA GLU A 140 -2.93 -41.17 -8.00
C GLU A 140 -1.54 -40.89 -7.42
N GLN A 141 -0.85 -39.83 -7.84
CA GLN A 141 0.50 -39.54 -7.37
C GLN A 141 0.51 -38.46 -6.31
N SER A 142 0.79 -38.86 -5.07
CA SER A 142 1.35 -37.94 -4.07
C SER A 142 2.73 -37.50 -4.57
N VAL A 143 2.89 -36.24 -4.95
CA VAL A 143 4.21 -35.69 -5.18
C VAL A 143 4.92 -35.64 -3.83
N ALA A 144 5.84 -36.55 -3.59
CA ALA A 144 6.66 -36.52 -2.39
C ALA A 144 7.41 -35.17 -2.35
N TYR A 145 7.44 -34.57 -1.15
CA TYR A 145 8.28 -33.39 -0.93
C TYR A 145 9.73 -33.68 -1.35
N GLN A 146 10.24 -32.95 -2.33
CA GLN A 146 11.63 -32.97 -2.73
C GLN A 146 12.32 -31.79 -2.06
N PRO A 147 13.27 -31.98 -1.14
CA PRO A 147 14.09 -30.89 -0.63
C PRO A 147 14.84 -30.24 -1.81
N PHE A 148 14.98 -28.91 -1.78
CA PHE A 148 15.91 -28.25 -2.68
C PHE A 148 17.33 -28.72 -2.36
N ASP A 149 18.14 -28.97 -3.36
CA ASP A 149 19.57 -29.08 -3.16
C ASP A 149 20.11 -27.65 -2.93
N GLY A 150 20.22 -27.26 -1.67
CA GLY A 150 20.67 -25.93 -1.24
C GLY A 150 22.18 -25.72 -1.42
N GLY A 151 22.88 -26.65 -2.05
CA GLY A 151 24.33 -26.62 -2.15
C GLY A 151 25.00 -26.68 -0.76
N ASP A 152 25.99 -25.82 -0.54
CA ASP A 152 26.78 -25.78 0.72
C ASP A 152 26.09 -25.05 1.88
N LEU A 153 24.86 -24.55 1.69
CA LEU A 153 24.15 -23.79 2.72
C LEU A 153 23.28 -24.72 3.58
N HIS A 154 23.67 -24.87 4.85
CA HIS A 154 23.00 -25.73 5.80
C HIS A 154 22.24 -24.94 6.85
N ILE A 155 20.95 -25.28 7.04
CA ILE A 155 20.13 -24.85 8.16
C ILE A 155 19.67 -26.10 8.92
N SER A 156 19.45 -25.98 10.23
CA SER A 156 19.04 -27.11 11.06
C SER A 156 17.99 -26.73 12.10
N THR A 157 17.31 -27.74 12.62
CA THR A 157 16.43 -27.63 13.78
C THR A 157 17.06 -28.38 14.96
N ASP A 158 16.76 -27.96 16.20
CA ASP A 158 17.29 -28.61 17.42
C ASP A 158 16.86 -30.08 17.58
N LYS A 159 15.74 -30.46 16.93
CA LYS A 159 15.21 -31.83 16.88
C LYS A 159 14.64 -32.13 15.52
N THR A 160 14.52 -33.41 15.18
CA THR A 160 13.83 -33.89 13.97
C THR A 160 12.36 -34.22 14.20
N THR A 161 11.95 -34.36 15.47
CA THR A 161 10.60 -34.74 15.86
C THR A 161 10.14 -33.92 17.07
N TYR A 162 8.92 -33.40 17.01
CA TYR A 162 8.30 -32.57 18.04
C TYR A 162 6.91 -33.09 18.37
N SER A 163 6.43 -32.74 19.57
CA SER A 163 5.04 -32.85 19.95
C SER A 163 4.25 -31.61 19.48
N PRO A 164 2.92 -31.68 19.40
CA PRO A 164 2.09 -30.49 19.22
C PRO A 164 2.40 -29.41 20.26
N ARG A 165 2.37 -28.14 19.82
CA ARG A 165 2.59 -26.94 20.65
C ARG A 165 3.96 -26.90 21.35
N GLN A 166 4.96 -27.53 20.77
CA GLN A 166 6.35 -27.52 21.24
C GLN A 166 7.16 -26.43 20.55
N GLU A 167 8.09 -25.83 21.29
CA GLU A 167 9.07 -24.90 20.72
C GLU A 167 10.02 -25.63 19.76
N VAL A 168 10.24 -25.02 18.60
CA VAL A 168 11.23 -25.42 17.59
C VAL A 168 12.28 -24.34 17.53
N THR A 169 13.54 -24.72 17.67
CA THR A 169 14.69 -23.84 17.50
C THR A 169 15.28 -24.09 16.12
N ILE A 170 15.42 -23.04 15.31
CA ILE A 170 15.94 -23.10 13.94
C ILE A 170 17.26 -22.34 13.90
N ASP A 171 18.32 -22.99 13.50
CA ASP A 171 19.66 -22.41 13.39
C ASP A 171 19.91 -21.96 11.94
N LEU A 172 20.12 -20.67 11.76
CA LEU A 172 20.45 -20.01 10.50
C LEU A 172 21.87 -19.40 10.54
N SER A 173 22.65 -19.68 11.56
CA SER A 173 23.95 -19.02 11.78
C SER A 173 24.99 -19.28 10.68
N ALA A 174 24.81 -20.34 9.90
CA ALA A 174 25.67 -20.66 8.75
C ALA A 174 25.37 -19.82 7.49
N LEU A 175 24.27 -19.04 7.48
CA LEU A 175 23.92 -18.18 6.35
C LEU A 175 24.71 -16.87 6.38
N PRO A 176 24.90 -16.19 5.22
CA PRO A 176 25.55 -14.88 5.16
C PRO A 176 24.82 -13.84 6.03
N ALA A 177 25.58 -13.14 6.88
CA ALA A 177 25.02 -12.22 7.87
C ALA A 177 24.45 -10.93 7.27
N ASP A 178 24.93 -10.54 6.09
CA ASP A 178 24.53 -9.34 5.34
C ASP A 178 23.41 -9.59 4.33
N ALA A 179 22.94 -10.83 4.23
CA ALA A 179 21.89 -11.19 3.30
C ALA A 179 20.53 -10.59 3.68
N VAL A 180 19.80 -10.14 2.68
CA VAL A 180 18.36 -9.87 2.77
C VAL A 180 17.63 -11.18 2.52
N MET A 181 16.96 -11.73 3.52
CA MET A 181 16.32 -13.04 3.42
C MET A 181 15.00 -13.12 4.19
N ALA A 182 14.16 -14.06 3.76
CA ALA A 182 12.94 -14.42 4.47
C ALA A 182 12.92 -15.91 4.79
N VAL A 183 12.28 -16.24 5.91
CA VAL A 183 12.11 -17.60 6.41
C VAL A 183 10.63 -17.93 6.51
N SER A 184 10.26 -19.08 5.97
CA SER A 184 8.94 -19.69 6.09
C SER A 184 9.05 -21.03 6.81
N VAL A 185 8.09 -21.33 7.69
CA VAL A 185 7.88 -22.67 8.26
C VAL A 185 6.45 -23.06 7.98
N ALA A 186 6.24 -24.01 7.08
CA ALA A 186 4.92 -24.45 6.68
C ALA A 186 4.80 -25.97 6.65
N ARG A 187 3.59 -26.51 6.88
CA ARG A 187 3.31 -27.94 6.71
C ARG A 187 3.56 -28.33 5.25
N ALA A 188 4.30 -29.41 5.04
CA ALA A 188 4.48 -29.98 3.72
C ALA A 188 3.13 -30.45 3.22
N ASP A 189 2.61 -29.76 2.22
CA ASP A 189 1.54 -30.27 1.38
C ASP A 189 2.17 -30.98 0.17
N GLY A 190 1.53 -31.97 -0.37
CA GLY A 190 2.05 -32.73 -1.53
C GLY A 190 2.18 -31.88 -2.81
N TRP A 191 2.07 -30.56 -2.71
CA TRP A 191 2.02 -29.60 -3.80
C TRP A 191 3.33 -28.84 -3.93
N ARG A 192 4.23 -29.36 -4.71
CA ARG A 192 5.46 -28.66 -5.07
C ARG A 192 5.50 -28.39 -6.57
N LEU A 193 4.69 -27.48 -7.00
CA LEU A 193 4.84 -26.93 -8.33
C LEU A 193 5.22 -25.45 -8.18
N CYS A 194 6.49 -25.19 -7.91
CA CYS A 194 7.04 -23.86 -8.07
C CYS A 194 7.68 -23.78 -9.44
N ASP A 195 7.13 -22.95 -10.32
CA ASP A 195 7.70 -22.66 -11.64
C ASP A 195 8.83 -21.64 -11.57
N THR A 196 9.03 -20.98 -10.43
CA THR A 196 10.08 -19.99 -10.21
C THR A 196 10.53 -19.97 -8.75
N ASP A 197 11.81 -20.16 -8.53
CA ASP A 197 12.49 -19.99 -7.25
C ASP A 197 13.66 -19.00 -7.40
N ILE A 198 14.22 -18.56 -6.26
CA ILE A 198 15.28 -17.55 -6.26
C ILE A 198 16.58 -18.05 -6.91
N ALA A 199 16.87 -19.35 -6.81
CA ALA A 199 18.10 -19.93 -7.37
C ALA A 199 18.09 -19.94 -8.89
N HIS A 200 16.92 -20.08 -9.50
CA HIS A 200 16.76 -20.18 -10.95
C HIS A 200 16.24 -18.89 -11.59
N TYR A 201 15.82 -17.89 -10.79
CA TYR A 201 15.37 -16.61 -11.33
C TYR A 201 16.53 -15.77 -11.85
N ASN A 202 16.41 -15.31 -13.07
CA ASN A 202 17.31 -14.34 -13.70
C ASN A 202 16.51 -13.20 -14.28
N VAL A 203 17.00 -11.98 -14.10
CA VAL A 203 16.35 -10.80 -14.68
C VAL A 203 16.35 -10.90 -16.21
N PRO A 204 15.23 -10.57 -16.87
CA PRO A 204 15.15 -10.63 -18.33
C PRO A 204 15.97 -9.49 -18.97
N SER A 205 16.50 -9.75 -20.17
CA SER A 205 17.20 -8.72 -20.95
C SER A 205 16.19 -7.87 -21.71
N LEU A 206 15.78 -6.75 -21.13
CA LEU A 206 14.78 -5.83 -21.68
C LEU A 206 15.36 -4.43 -21.91
N THR A 207 14.70 -3.66 -22.78
CA THR A 207 15.06 -2.28 -23.12
C THR A 207 14.03 -1.29 -22.56
N LEU A 208 14.50 -0.14 -22.11
CA LEU A 208 13.61 0.96 -21.72
C LEU A 208 13.01 1.60 -22.98
N SER A 209 11.68 1.61 -23.09
CA SER A 209 10.93 2.18 -24.19
C SER A 209 9.87 3.20 -23.75
N GLY A 210 9.47 3.17 -22.47
CA GLY A 210 8.50 4.07 -21.87
C GLY A 210 9.14 5.33 -21.26
N ASN A 211 8.27 6.22 -20.79
CA ASN A 211 8.65 7.49 -20.16
C ASN A 211 7.88 7.76 -18.85
N LEU A 212 7.34 6.72 -18.21
CA LEU A 212 6.67 6.86 -16.92
C LEU A 212 7.69 7.30 -15.86
N THR A 213 7.32 8.30 -15.08
CA THR A 213 8.15 8.79 -13.96
C THR A 213 8.28 7.70 -12.89
N PRO A 214 9.49 7.31 -12.48
CA PRO A 214 9.71 6.37 -11.38
C PRO A 214 9.24 6.92 -10.02
N GLU A 215 8.78 6.04 -9.14
CA GLU A 215 8.35 6.37 -7.77
C GLU A 215 9.50 6.18 -6.77
N THR A 216 10.54 6.99 -6.89
CA THR A 216 11.75 6.89 -6.06
C THR A 216 11.69 7.74 -4.78
N GLU A 217 10.97 8.86 -4.81
CA GLU A 217 10.82 9.78 -3.67
C GLU A 217 9.36 9.96 -3.25
N SER A 218 8.44 9.80 -4.20
CA SER A 218 7.01 10.05 -4.02
C SER A 218 6.18 8.91 -4.61
N GLN A 219 5.00 8.71 -4.08
CA GLN A 219 3.95 7.91 -4.71
C GLN A 219 3.21 8.78 -5.73
N ILE A 220 2.89 8.22 -6.89
CA ILE A 220 2.21 8.94 -7.98
C ILE A 220 0.78 8.43 -8.11
N ILE A 221 -0.18 9.32 -7.87
CA ILE A 221 -1.60 9.06 -8.09
C ILE A 221 -1.99 9.67 -9.42
N GLU A 222 -2.58 8.88 -10.30
CA GLU A 222 -3.02 9.31 -11.62
C GLU A 222 -4.53 9.44 -11.70
N GLY A 223 -4.98 10.34 -12.55
CA GLY A 223 -6.39 10.52 -12.88
C GLY A 223 -6.58 10.93 -14.33
N THR A 224 -7.84 10.89 -14.78
CA THR A 224 -8.27 11.44 -16.08
C THR A 224 -9.29 12.53 -15.82
N TYR A 225 -9.05 13.69 -16.42
CA TYR A 225 -9.97 14.80 -16.40
C TYR A 225 -11.04 14.63 -17.49
N THR A 226 -12.28 14.93 -17.14
CA THR A 226 -13.39 15.02 -18.09
C THR A 226 -14.05 16.39 -17.95
N SER A 227 -13.99 17.19 -19.00
CA SER A 227 -14.61 18.51 -19.05
C SER A 227 -16.13 18.42 -19.10
N SER A 228 -16.83 19.26 -18.33
CA SER A 228 -18.29 19.38 -18.41
C SER A 228 -18.77 20.32 -19.52
N ASN A 229 -17.91 21.21 -20.02
CA ASN A 229 -18.28 22.28 -20.96
C ASN A 229 -17.27 22.47 -22.11
N GLY A 230 -16.36 21.50 -22.31
CA GLY A 230 -15.32 21.55 -23.33
C GLY A 230 -14.17 22.53 -23.02
N THR A 231 -14.15 23.13 -21.83
CA THR A 231 -13.06 24.03 -21.42
C THR A 231 -11.94 23.21 -20.77
N PRO A 232 -10.67 23.37 -21.21
CA PRO A 232 -9.55 22.70 -20.56
C PRO A 232 -9.40 23.19 -19.11
N ALA A 233 -9.14 22.28 -18.17
CA ALA A 233 -8.70 22.64 -16.84
C ALA A 233 -7.17 22.73 -16.82
N LEU A 234 -6.62 23.63 -16.01
CA LEU A 234 -5.17 23.75 -15.81
C LEU A 234 -4.75 23.21 -14.45
N ASN A 235 -5.53 23.57 -13.42
CA ASN A 235 -5.22 23.21 -12.04
C ASN A 235 -6.21 22.17 -11.53
N ALA A 236 -5.65 21.17 -10.87
CA ALA A 236 -6.38 20.11 -10.20
C ALA A 236 -5.91 20.00 -8.74
N ASN A 237 -6.67 19.31 -7.92
CA ASN A 237 -6.25 18.96 -6.58
C ASN A 237 -6.72 17.58 -6.17
N LEU A 238 -5.98 16.97 -5.27
CA LEU A 238 -6.33 15.77 -4.52
C LEU A 238 -6.36 16.14 -3.03
N SER A 239 -7.52 16.06 -2.43
CA SER A 239 -7.71 16.28 -1.01
C SER A 239 -7.94 14.94 -0.32
N LEU A 240 -7.13 14.60 0.68
CA LEU A 240 -7.32 13.42 1.51
C LEU A 240 -7.85 13.85 2.88
N ARG A 241 -8.95 13.24 3.30
CA ARG A 241 -9.61 13.60 4.54
C ARG A 241 -9.26 12.67 5.69
N SER A 242 -9.07 11.41 5.44
CA SER A 242 -8.78 10.38 6.43
C SER A 242 -7.45 9.69 6.08
N PRO A 243 -6.63 9.28 7.05
CA PRO A 243 -6.79 9.45 8.51
C PRO A 243 -6.57 10.88 9.00
N VAL A 244 -5.89 11.73 8.22
CA VAL A 244 -5.66 13.16 8.47
C VAL A 244 -5.86 13.96 7.20
N VAL A 245 -6.15 15.26 7.36
CA VAL A 245 -6.34 16.17 6.21
C VAL A 245 -5.00 16.43 5.53
N ARG A 246 -4.94 16.18 4.22
CA ARG A 246 -3.79 16.44 3.34
C ARG A 246 -4.27 16.99 2.01
N TYR A 247 -3.45 17.82 1.39
CA TYR A 247 -3.74 18.47 0.13
C TYR A 247 -2.57 18.32 -0.83
N TYR A 248 -2.87 17.95 -2.07
CA TYR A 248 -1.91 17.79 -3.14
C TYR A 248 -2.42 18.48 -4.41
N PRO A 249 -1.74 19.51 -4.89
CA PRO A 249 -2.07 20.10 -6.17
C PRO A 249 -1.62 19.19 -7.31
N GLY A 250 -2.32 19.29 -8.43
CA GLY A 250 -2.00 18.61 -9.68
C GLY A 250 -2.21 19.54 -10.86
N ILE A 251 -1.64 19.18 -12.00
CA ILE A 251 -1.80 19.89 -13.26
C ILE A 251 -2.42 18.92 -14.27
N VAL A 252 -3.41 19.41 -14.99
CA VAL A 252 -4.01 18.68 -16.12
C VAL A 252 -3.14 18.90 -17.34
N ASP A 253 -2.65 17.83 -17.95
CA ASP A 253 -1.86 17.90 -19.18
C ASP A 253 -2.77 18.05 -20.43
N ASN A 254 -2.13 18.23 -21.59
CA ASN A 254 -2.84 18.41 -22.88
C ASN A 254 -3.62 17.14 -23.35
N SER A 255 -3.42 16.03 -22.65
CA SER A 255 -4.09 14.74 -22.92
C SER A 255 -5.12 14.40 -21.84
N ASP A 256 -5.53 15.39 -21.06
CA ASP A 256 -6.48 15.28 -19.95
C ASP A 256 -6.01 14.32 -18.84
N ASN A 257 -4.70 14.02 -18.73
CA ASN A 257 -4.18 13.27 -17.61
C ASN A 257 -3.76 14.20 -16.47
N VAL A 258 -3.93 13.69 -15.26
CA VAL A 258 -3.53 14.37 -14.04
C VAL A 258 -2.60 13.46 -13.25
N GLN A 259 -1.53 14.03 -12.71
CA GLN A 259 -0.64 13.35 -11.76
C GLN A 259 -0.55 14.15 -10.47
N TYR A 260 -0.66 13.44 -9.36
CA TYR A 260 -0.45 13.97 -8.02
C TYR A 260 0.77 13.28 -7.41
N PHE A 261 1.77 14.07 -7.08
CA PHE A 261 2.97 13.60 -6.38
C PHE A 261 2.72 13.70 -4.88
N THR A 262 2.70 12.57 -4.20
CA THR A 262 2.37 12.51 -2.78
C THR A 262 3.52 11.86 -2.01
N PRO A 263 3.71 12.15 -0.71
CA PRO A 263 4.48 11.26 0.14
C PRO A 263 3.90 9.86 0.12
N LEU A 264 4.63 8.87 0.61
CA LEU A 264 4.13 7.51 0.72
C LEU A 264 2.85 7.47 1.57
N MET A 265 1.76 7.04 0.98
CA MET A 265 0.44 7.04 1.61
C MET A 265 0.10 5.65 2.13
N HIS A 266 0.15 5.47 3.44
CA HIS A 266 -0.19 4.20 4.08
C HIS A 266 -1.67 4.10 4.43
N GLY A 267 -2.18 2.87 4.38
CA GLY A 267 -3.54 2.53 4.78
C GLY A 267 -4.62 3.03 3.82
N VAL A 268 -5.86 3.07 4.30
CA VAL A 268 -7.02 3.48 3.52
C VAL A 268 -7.26 4.97 3.69
N ASN A 269 -7.37 5.68 2.56
CA ASN A 269 -7.56 7.12 2.52
C ASN A 269 -8.88 7.47 1.83
N THR A 270 -9.63 8.43 2.38
CA THR A 270 -10.79 8.99 1.70
C THR A 270 -10.34 10.16 0.83
N ALA A 271 -10.45 9.99 -0.49
CA ALA A 271 -9.96 10.93 -1.49
C ALA A 271 -11.07 11.73 -2.15
N PHE A 272 -10.80 13.00 -2.37
CA PHE A 272 -11.65 13.93 -3.13
C PHE A 272 -10.81 14.61 -4.19
N THR A 273 -11.30 14.67 -5.41
CA THR A 273 -10.66 15.39 -6.50
C THR A 273 -11.40 16.67 -6.81
N GLY A 274 -10.69 17.71 -7.19
CA GLY A 274 -11.27 18.97 -7.62
C GLY A 274 -10.50 19.56 -8.79
N VAL A 275 -11.19 20.40 -9.58
CA VAL A 275 -10.63 21.13 -10.71
C VAL A 275 -11.00 22.60 -10.63
N GLU A 276 -10.16 23.47 -11.20
CA GLU A 276 -10.40 24.92 -11.19
C GLU A 276 -11.61 25.33 -12.06
N ARG A 277 -11.91 24.59 -13.11
CA ARG A 277 -13.00 24.85 -14.04
C ARG A 277 -13.83 23.60 -14.21
N GLY A 278 -15.12 23.75 -14.45
CA GLY A 278 -16.08 22.66 -14.46
C GLY A 278 -15.64 21.37 -15.14
N GLY A 279 -15.94 20.27 -14.50
CA GLY A 279 -15.54 18.92 -14.90
C GLY A 279 -15.33 18.01 -13.71
N SER A 280 -14.75 16.85 -13.96
CA SER A 280 -14.44 15.86 -12.93
C SER A 280 -13.14 15.13 -13.23
N ILE A 281 -12.50 14.61 -12.18
CA ILE A 281 -11.33 13.75 -12.31
C ILE A 281 -11.70 12.38 -11.77
N GLU A 282 -11.49 11.37 -12.60
CA GLU A 282 -11.56 9.97 -12.22
C GLU A 282 -10.14 9.47 -11.92
N LEU A 283 -9.92 8.96 -10.69
CA LEU A 283 -8.64 8.40 -10.31
C LEU A 283 -8.45 7.03 -10.97
N LYS A 284 -7.27 6.83 -11.55
CA LYS A 284 -6.88 5.57 -12.19
C LYS A 284 -6.40 4.56 -11.16
N SER A 285 -6.72 3.29 -11.39
CA SER A 285 -6.08 2.21 -10.65
C SER A 285 -4.58 2.21 -10.94
N PRO A 286 -3.70 2.09 -9.93
CA PRO A 286 -2.26 1.94 -10.17
C PRO A 286 -1.88 0.53 -10.65
N PHE A 287 -2.79 -0.43 -10.57
CA PHE A 287 -2.55 -1.82 -10.91
C PHE A 287 -2.68 -2.08 -12.40
N ARG A 288 -1.66 -2.68 -13.00
CA ARG A 288 -1.47 -2.81 -14.47
C ARG A 288 -1.21 -4.23 -14.95
N ALA A 289 -1.10 -5.24 -14.06
CA ALA A 289 -0.86 -6.60 -14.53
C ALA A 289 -2.03 -7.10 -15.39
N PRO A 290 -1.76 -7.69 -16.56
CA PRO A 290 -2.79 -8.16 -17.48
C PRO A 290 -3.56 -9.34 -16.89
N LEU A 291 -4.86 -9.40 -17.15
CA LEU A 291 -5.70 -10.54 -16.76
C LEU A 291 -5.32 -11.80 -17.54
N LEU A 292 -5.53 -12.96 -16.93
CA LEU A 292 -5.43 -14.24 -17.62
C LEU A 292 -6.61 -14.38 -18.59
N GLY A 293 -6.37 -15.02 -19.75
CA GLY A 293 -7.45 -15.30 -20.69
C GLY A 293 -8.47 -16.31 -20.14
N GLU A 294 -7.97 -17.29 -19.41
CA GLU A 294 -8.78 -18.33 -18.76
C GLU A 294 -8.06 -18.81 -17.49
N LEU A 295 -8.84 -19.07 -16.44
CA LEU A 295 -8.33 -19.64 -15.20
C LEU A 295 -8.14 -21.15 -15.37
N ILE A 296 -6.88 -21.59 -15.35
CA ILE A 296 -6.55 -23.02 -15.47
C ILE A 296 -6.94 -23.75 -14.18
N PRO A 297 -7.61 -24.90 -14.28
CA PRO A 297 -7.98 -25.69 -13.11
C PRO A 297 -6.79 -26.14 -12.25
N VAL A 298 -7.00 -26.22 -10.95
CA VAL A 298 -6.06 -26.89 -10.03
C VAL A 298 -6.35 -28.38 -10.02
N GLU A 299 -5.32 -29.19 -10.19
CA GLU A 299 -5.41 -30.64 -10.05
C GLU A 299 -5.13 -31.02 -8.60
N ILE A 300 -6.00 -31.84 -8.00
CA ILE A 300 -5.87 -32.30 -6.62
C ILE A 300 -5.64 -33.81 -6.59
N ALA A 301 -4.61 -34.26 -5.88
CA ALA A 301 -4.39 -35.69 -5.68
C ALA A 301 -5.47 -36.28 -4.75
N ARG A 302 -5.99 -37.46 -5.06
CA ARG A 302 -7.03 -38.13 -4.24
C ARG A 302 -6.61 -38.30 -2.78
N GLY A 303 -5.34 -38.64 -2.53
CA GLY A 303 -4.78 -38.79 -1.18
C GLY A 303 -4.71 -37.51 -0.34
N SER A 304 -4.92 -36.33 -0.96
CA SER A 304 -4.87 -35.03 -0.27
C SER A 304 -6.25 -34.51 0.17
N ILE A 305 -7.35 -35.22 -0.12
CA ILE A 305 -8.70 -34.71 0.15
C ILE A 305 -8.95 -34.56 1.65
N ASP A 306 -8.54 -35.52 2.44
CA ASP A 306 -8.71 -35.47 3.91
C ASP A 306 -7.88 -34.35 4.52
N ASP A 307 -6.64 -34.15 4.05
CA ASP A 307 -5.77 -33.04 4.47
C ASP A 307 -6.37 -31.67 4.09
N ILE A 308 -6.98 -31.55 2.92
CA ILE A 308 -7.66 -30.33 2.46
C ILE A 308 -8.88 -30.03 3.32
N GLN A 309 -9.66 -31.05 3.68
CA GLN A 309 -10.83 -30.89 4.56
C GLN A 309 -10.40 -30.46 5.96
N GLU A 310 -9.40 -31.14 6.56
CA GLU A 310 -8.84 -30.77 7.86
C GLU A 310 -8.35 -29.31 7.84
N ARG A 311 -7.59 -28.93 6.80
CA ARG A 311 -7.06 -27.58 6.62
C ARG A 311 -8.17 -26.53 6.48
N SER A 312 -9.22 -26.82 5.69
CA SER A 312 -10.38 -25.93 5.54
C SER A 312 -11.14 -25.71 6.86
N ILE A 313 -11.37 -26.77 7.62
CA ILE A 313 -11.98 -26.67 8.94
C ILE A 313 -11.08 -25.86 9.88
N GLY A 314 -9.77 -26.12 9.84
CA GLY A 314 -8.77 -25.39 10.62
C GLY A 314 -8.77 -23.90 10.37
N ILE A 315 -8.85 -23.46 9.10
CA ILE A 315 -8.92 -22.04 8.72
C ILE A 315 -10.17 -21.38 9.31
N GLN A 316 -11.32 -22.04 9.22
CA GLN A 316 -12.58 -21.53 9.76
C GLN A 316 -12.52 -21.44 11.30
N ALA A 317 -11.97 -22.47 11.95
CA ALA A 317 -11.77 -22.48 13.40
C ALA A 317 -10.81 -21.37 13.84
N ALA A 318 -9.68 -21.22 13.17
CA ALA A 318 -8.69 -20.17 13.48
C ALA A 318 -9.30 -18.76 13.39
N ARG A 319 -10.12 -18.50 12.38
CA ARG A 319 -10.85 -17.23 12.27
C ARG A 319 -11.91 -17.05 13.36
N TYR A 320 -12.67 -18.07 13.66
CA TYR A 320 -13.69 -18.02 14.72
C TYR A 320 -13.07 -17.74 16.09
N PHE A 321 -11.96 -18.37 16.40
CA PHE A 321 -11.26 -18.19 17.69
C PHE A 321 -10.26 -17.02 17.67
N GLY A 322 -10.08 -16.33 16.54
CA GLY A 322 -9.14 -15.21 16.41
C GLY A 322 -7.67 -15.63 16.56
N THR A 323 -7.35 -16.90 16.33
CA THR A 323 -5.98 -17.43 16.45
C THR A 323 -5.11 -17.16 15.21
N ASP A 324 -5.74 -16.78 14.10
CA ASP A 324 -5.09 -16.35 12.86
C ASP A 324 -5.17 -14.81 12.72
N SER A 325 -4.47 -14.10 13.59
CA SER A 325 -4.45 -12.64 13.58
C SER A 325 -3.21 -12.09 12.86
N ILE A 326 -3.37 -10.94 12.21
CA ILE A 326 -2.25 -10.14 11.68
C ILE A 326 -2.03 -8.97 12.61
N GLY A 327 -0.80 -8.75 13.01
CA GLY A 327 -0.38 -7.51 13.66
C GLY A 327 -0.06 -6.46 12.60
N TYR A 328 -0.77 -5.34 12.59
CA TYR A 328 -0.41 -4.19 11.77
C TYR A 328 0.25 -3.12 12.62
N ARG A 329 1.42 -2.65 12.18
CA ARG A 329 2.11 -1.54 12.85
C ARG A 329 1.58 -0.22 12.29
N PRO A 330 0.96 0.64 13.14
CA PRO A 330 0.53 1.96 12.70
C PRO A 330 1.73 2.83 12.31
N ILE A 331 1.57 3.62 11.27
CA ILE A 331 2.55 4.61 10.82
C ILE A 331 1.99 5.98 11.09
N ALA A 332 2.82 6.88 11.65
CA ALA A 332 2.44 8.27 11.83
C ALA A 332 2.23 8.93 10.46
N VAL A 333 1.10 9.59 10.29
CA VAL A 333 0.76 10.27 9.04
C VAL A 333 0.78 11.77 9.26
N ASP A 334 1.55 12.45 8.43
CA ASP A 334 1.65 13.90 8.43
C ASP A 334 0.47 14.54 7.69
N GLY A 335 0.06 15.71 8.18
CA GLY A 335 -1.05 16.43 7.58
C GLY A 335 -1.23 17.83 8.16
N LEU A 336 -2.39 18.43 7.95
CA LEU A 336 -2.70 19.80 8.35
C LEU A 336 -2.43 20.08 9.86
N HIS A 337 -2.55 19.06 10.70
CA HIS A 337 -2.28 19.18 12.16
C HIS A 337 -0.82 19.49 12.52
N ARG A 338 0.12 19.35 11.58
CA ARG A 338 1.54 19.72 11.78
C ARG A 338 1.78 21.22 11.73
N TYR A 339 0.88 21.96 11.10
CA TYR A 339 1.02 23.40 11.00
C TYR A 339 0.52 24.08 12.26
N GLU A 340 1.17 25.15 12.66
CA GLU A 340 0.78 25.94 13.81
C GLU A 340 -0.54 26.65 13.53
N LEU A 341 -1.54 26.40 14.38
CA LEU A 341 -2.85 27.02 14.29
C LEU A 341 -2.75 28.46 14.81
N THR A 342 -2.93 29.44 13.92
CA THR A 342 -2.89 30.87 14.30
C THR A 342 -4.14 31.26 15.07
N ALA A 343 -5.33 30.89 14.58
CA ALA A 343 -6.59 31.20 15.25
C ALA A 343 -7.65 30.13 15.01
N ARG A 344 -8.50 29.90 16.03
CA ARG A 344 -9.70 29.09 15.92
C ARG A 344 -10.91 29.87 16.41
N TYR A 345 -11.90 30.00 15.58
CA TYR A 345 -13.19 30.57 15.93
C TYR A 345 -14.20 29.43 16.11
N ASP A 346 -14.71 29.30 17.35
CA ASP A 346 -15.84 28.41 17.64
C ASP A 346 -17.13 29.17 17.38
N MET A 347 -17.82 28.82 16.30
CA MET A 347 -18.98 29.55 15.80
C MET A 347 -20.21 29.48 16.73
N ASP A 348 -20.20 28.63 17.74
CA ASP A 348 -21.24 28.63 18.76
C ASP A 348 -21.12 29.81 19.73
N ASN A 349 -19.95 30.47 19.77
CA ASN A 349 -19.72 31.67 20.59
C ASN A 349 -20.05 32.96 19.84
N TYR A 350 -20.50 32.91 18.59
CA TYR A 350 -20.76 34.06 17.76
C TYR A 350 -22.19 34.07 17.20
N ARG A 351 -22.74 35.26 16.99
CA ARG A 351 -23.97 35.38 16.23
C ARG A 351 -23.73 34.95 14.79
N ARG A 352 -24.59 34.08 14.29
CA ARG A 352 -24.47 33.56 12.92
C ARG A 352 -25.15 34.49 11.92
N PHE A 353 -24.44 34.81 10.87
CA PHE A 353 -24.91 35.57 9.70
C PHE A 353 -25.43 34.63 8.62
N ASN A 354 -25.95 35.20 7.55
CA ASN A 354 -26.50 34.43 6.42
C ASN A 354 -25.41 33.99 5.40
N SER A 355 -24.23 34.60 5.45
CA SER A 355 -23.12 34.29 4.56
C SER A 355 -21.77 34.29 5.30
N PHE A 356 -20.81 33.57 4.76
CA PHE A 356 -19.44 33.64 5.27
C PHE A 356 -18.81 35.00 5.00
N LYS A 357 -19.21 35.69 3.94
CA LYS A 357 -18.72 37.04 3.64
C LYS A 357 -19.01 38.00 4.79
N GLU A 358 -20.25 38.01 5.28
CA GLU A 358 -20.62 38.81 6.45
C GLU A 358 -19.89 38.38 7.72
N THR A 359 -19.79 37.06 7.95
CA THR A 359 -19.10 36.48 9.10
C THR A 359 -17.62 36.89 9.15
N PHE A 360 -16.93 36.91 8.00
CA PHE A 360 -15.54 37.31 7.93
C PHE A 360 -15.36 38.79 8.23
N ILE A 361 -16.20 39.64 7.66
CA ILE A 361 -16.13 41.10 7.89
C ILE A 361 -16.35 41.43 9.38
N GLU A 362 -17.30 40.78 10.02
CA GLU A 362 -17.73 41.16 11.37
C GLU A 362 -16.85 40.56 12.48
N TYR A 363 -16.30 39.37 12.28
CA TYR A 363 -15.64 38.65 13.36
C TYR A 363 -14.19 38.25 13.10
N ILE A 364 -13.78 38.13 11.83
CA ILE A 364 -12.51 37.47 11.50
C ILE A 364 -11.58 38.47 10.82
N TYR A 365 -10.90 39.28 11.61
CA TYR A 365 -10.02 40.32 11.12
C TYR A 365 -8.80 39.81 10.32
N LEU A 366 -8.45 38.52 10.49
CA LEU A 366 -7.37 37.87 9.74
C LEU A 366 -7.75 37.60 8.28
N LEU A 367 -9.03 37.61 7.94
CA LEU A 367 -9.53 37.36 6.60
C LEU A 367 -10.06 38.62 5.92
N SER A 368 -9.82 38.70 4.64
CA SER A 368 -10.37 39.74 3.78
C SER A 368 -10.83 39.13 2.46
N THR A 369 -11.57 39.89 1.69
CA THR A 369 -11.98 39.50 0.33
C THR A 369 -11.48 40.51 -0.67
N THR A 370 -10.86 40.02 -1.74
CA THR A 370 -10.31 40.85 -2.82
C THR A 370 -10.81 40.32 -4.15
N THR A 371 -11.08 41.20 -5.10
CA THR A 371 -11.43 40.80 -6.46
C THR A 371 -10.15 40.68 -7.29
N ILE A 372 -9.88 39.49 -7.79
CA ILE A 372 -8.74 39.17 -8.68
C ILE A 372 -9.34 38.53 -9.94
N ASP A 373 -9.02 39.08 -11.10
CA ASP A 373 -9.54 38.64 -12.41
C ASP A 373 -11.06 38.51 -12.46
N GLY A 374 -11.76 39.46 -11.84
CA GLY A 374 -13.23 39.52 -11.80
C GLY A 374 -13.88 38.52 -10.82
N LYS A 375 -13.11 37.73 -10.07
CA LYS A 375 -13.59 36.76 -9.07
C LYS A 375 -13.25 37.18 -7.66
N GLN A 376 -14.15 36.97 -6.71
CA GLN A 376 -13.86 37.21 -5.31
C GLN A 376 -12.96 36.10 -4.77
N ARG A 377 -11.86 36.51 -4.15
CA ARG A 377 -10.90 35.64 -3.50
C ARG A 377 -10.82 35.96 -2.01
N ILE A 378 -10.69 34.94 -1.17
CA ILE A 378 -10.38 35.07 0.24
C ILE A 378 -8.88 35.28 0.36
N THR A 379 -8.47 36.31 1.06
CA THR A 379 -7.06 36.64 1.32
C THR A 379 -6.83 36.76 2.83
N MET A 380 -5.58 36.58 3.28
CA MET A 380 -5.24 36.64 4.68
C MET A 380 -4.42 37.88 5.03
N PHE A 381 -4.63 38.40 6.22
CA PHE A 381 -3.81 39.44 6.81
C PHE A 381 -2.62 38.78 7.52
N ASP A 382 -1.43 39.23 7.18
CA ASP A 382 -0.19 38.77 7.82
C ASP A 382 0.17 39.73 8.94
N GLU A 383 -0.01 39.29 10.18
CA GLU A 383 0.30 40.10 11.37
C GLU A 383 1.80 40.43 11.51
N PHE A 384 2.68 39.57 10.98
CA PHE A 384 4.13 39.79 11.04
C PHE A 384 4.60 40.91 10.12
N THR A 385 4.00 41.03 8.96
CA THR A 385 4.32 42.08 8.00
C THR A 385 3.43 43.30 8.11
N GLY A 386 2.32 43.19 8.86
CA GLY A 386 1.31 44.23 8.97
C GLY A 386 0.57 44.54 7.66
N ARG A 387 0.60 43.63 6.71
CA ARG A 387 0.02 43.80 5.36
C ARG A 387 -0.93 42.69 5.01
N GLN A 388 -1.90 43.00 4.18
CA GLN A 388 -2.73 41.99 3.54
C GLN A 388 -1.85 41.20 2.55
N ASN A 389 -1.80 39.90 2.74
CA ASN A 389 -1.13 39.02 1.81
C ASN A 389 -2.08 38.71 0.64
N ASN A 390 -1.80 39.30 -0.52
CA ASN A 390 -2.59 39.10 -1.74
C ASN A 390 -2.26 37.76 -2.45
N GLY A 391 -1.44 36.92 -1.84
CA GLY A 391 -1.15 35.58 -2.33
C GLY A 391 -2.41 34.69 -2.29
N ASN A 392 -2.33 33.56 -2.98
CA ASN A 392 -3.40 32.58 -3.00
C ASN A 392 -3.62 31.98 -1.59
N THR A 393 -4.85 31.90 -1.14
CA THR A 393 -5.23 31.23 0.12
C THR A 393 -5.76 29.83 -0.18
N LEU A 394 -5.21 28.81 0.47
CA LEU A 394 -5.78 27.46 0.41
C LEU A 394 -7.03 27.42 1.29
N VAL A 395 -8.18 27.26 0.67
CA VAL A 395 -9.46 27.17 1.35
C VAL A 395 -9.93 25.73 1.39
N LEU A 396 -10.19 25.22 2.57
CA LEU A 396 -10.68 23.87 2.81
C LEU A 396 -12.05 23.91 3.50
N LEU A 397 -12.92 22.99 3.10
CA LEU A 397 -14.19 22.70 3.77
C LEU A 397 -14.15 21.22 4.23
N ASP A 398 -14.13 20.99 5.54
CA ASP A 398 -13.92 19.66 6.11
C ASP A 398 -12.70 18.93 5.53
N GLY A 399 -11.64 19.67 5.18
CA GLY A 399 -10.42 19.13 4.60
C GLY A 399 -10.46 18.91 3.09
N VAL A 400 -11.53 19.27 2.41
CA VAL A 400 -11.63 19.22 0.95
C VAL A 400 -11.42 20.62 0.38
N ALA A 401 -10.55 20.73 -0.63
CA ALA A 401 -10.22 22.02 -1.22
C ALA A 401 -11.42 22.65 -1.97
N VAL A 402 -11.65 23.93 -1.71
CA VAL A 402 -12.63 24.76 -2.41
C VAL A 402 -11.90 25.64 -3.40
N MET A 403 -11.97 25.30 -4.68
CA MET A 403 -11.25 26.02 -5.74
C MET A 403 -11.92 27.36 -6.10
N ASN A 404 -13.24 27.44 -6.01
CA ASN A 404 -13.99 28.67 -6.22
C ASN A 404 -14.38 29.27 -4.85
N HIS A 405 -13.69 30.31 -4.44
CA HIS A 405 -13.95 30.95 -3.13
C HIS A 405 -15.32 31.64 -3.04
N GLU A 406 -15.94 32.02 -4.18
CA GLU A 406 -17.26 32.63 -4.19
C GLU A 406 -18.34 31.68 -3.69
N ASP A 407 -18.21 30.38 -3.99
CA ASP A 407 -19.17 29.36 -3.52
C ASP A 407 -19.18 29.31 -1.99
N LEU A 408 -18.00 29.43 -1.36
CA LEU A 408 -17.91 29.47 0.09
C LEU A 408 -18.40 30.80 0.66
N LEU A 409 -18.02 31.95 0.07
CA LEU A 409 -18.40 33.27 0.56
C LEU A 409 -19.92 33.47 0.64
N ASN A 410 -20.66 32.90 -0.32
CA ASN A 410 -22.11 32.93 -0.38
C ASN A 410 -22.78 31.82 0.44
N TYR A 411 -22.01 30.93 1.02
CA TYR A 411 -22.52 29.79 1.76
C TYR A 411 -23.05 30.21 3.16
N ASN A 412 -24.03 29.45 3.68
CA ASN A 412 -24.63 29.71 4.98
C ASN A 412 -23.78 29.16 6.12
N PRO A 413 -23.16 30.01 6.97
CA PRO A 413 -22.29 29.59 8.06
C PRO A 413 -23.00 28.89 9.23
N HIS A 414 -24.34 28.75 9.22
CA HIS A 414 -25.08 28.06 10.27
C HIS A 414 -24.63 26.59 10.43
N TYR A 415 -24.09 25.99 9.39
CA TYR A 415 -23.57 24.62 9.44
C TYR A 415 -22.09 24.54 9.80
N CYS A 416 -21.41 25.67 10.03
CA CYS A 416 -20.02 25.71 10.45
C CYS A 416 -19.91 25.57 11.96
N ARG A 417 -18.97 24.72 12.44
CA ARG A 417 -18.62 24.63 13.85
C ARG A 417 -17.34 25.40 14.17
N TYR A 418 -16.29 25.17 13.39
CA TYR A 418 -15.02 25.83 13.59
C TYR A 418 -14.51 26.45 12.32
N ILE A 419 -13.84 27.60 12.46
CA ILE A 419 -13.06 28.22 11.42
C ILE A 419 -11.61 28.23 11.92
N ASP A 420 -10.76 27.40 11.33
CA ASP A 420 -9.35 27.28 11.66
C ASP A 420 -8.52 28.08 10.64
N ILE A 421 -7.66 28.95 11.13
CA ILE A 421 -6.82 29.83 10.29
C ILE A 421 -5.35 29.54 10.61
N TYR A 422 -4.59 29.35 9.55
CA TYR A 422 -3.15 29.16 9.60
C TYR A 422 -2.51 30.27 8.75
N VAL A 423 -1.98 31.29 9.38
CA VAL A 423 -1.26 32.38 8.70
C VAL A 423 0.17 31.94 8.46
N GLY A 424 0.67 32.14 7.27
CA GLY A 424 2.03 31.77 6.93
C GLY A 424 2.19 31.48 5.43
N HIS A 425 3.40 31.16 5.04
CA HIS A 425 3.74 30.82 3.66
C HIS A 425 3.87 29.29 3.55
N TYR A 426 2.97 28.70 2.78
CA TYR A 426 2.89 27.24 2.59
C TYR A 426 3.17 26.88 1.14
N VAL A 427 3.99 25.86 0.96
CA VAL A 427 4.31 25.32 -0.38
C VAL A 427 3.85 23.88 -0.46
N PHE A 428 2.96 23.59 -1.40
CA PHE A 428 2.50 22.25 -1.72
C PHE A 428 2.90 21.96 -3.18
N ALA A 429 3.84 21.04 -3.35
CA ALA A 429 4.49 20.78 -4.63
C ALA A 429 5.04 22.09 -5.24
N ASN A 430 4.51 22.53 -6.36
CA ASN A 430 4.89 23.76 -7.07
C ASN A 430 3.93 24.94 -6.86
N GLN A 431 2.97 24.82 -5.93
CA GLN A 431 2.01 25.88 -5.63
C GLN A 431 2.29 26.51 -4.27
N GLU A 432 2.26 27.83 -4.24
CA GLU A 432 2.47 28.64 -3.03
C GLU A 432 1.15 29.20 -2.52
N TYR A 433 0.97 29.17 -1.21
CA TYR A 433 -0.19 29.71 -0.53
C TYR A 433 0.23 30.64 0.60
N ALA A 434 -0.47 31.77 0.69
CA ALA A 434 -0.26 32.79 1.72
C ALA A 434 -0.96 32.49 3.05
N GLY A 435 -1.59 31.33 3.15
CA GLY A 435 -2.26 30.86 4.34
C GLY A 435 -3.25 29.75 4.01
N ILE A 436 -3.76 29.10 5.08
CA ILE A 436 -4.73 28.02 4.98
C ILE A 436 -5.95 28.39 5.82
N LEU A 437 -7.13 28.34 5.21
CA LEU A 437 -8.43 28.44 5.88
C LEU A 437 -9.11 27.08 5.85
N ASN A 438 -9.39 26.49 7.01
CA ASN A 438 -10.11 25.23 7.09
C ASN A 438 -11.41 25.40 7.85
N ILE A 439 -12.54 25.35 7.14
CA ILE A 439 -13.88 25.42 7.72
C ILE A 439 -14.32 24.02 8.07
N ARG A 440 -14.80 23.83 9.30
CA ARG A 440 -15.19 22.53 9.81
C ARG A 440 -16.64 22.52 10.25
N THR A 441 -17.39 21.55 9.73
CA THR A 441 -18.77 21.30 10.14
C THR A 441 -18.84 20.44 11.42
N PRO A 442 -19.96 20.43 12.16
CA PRO A 442 -20.17 19.48 13.23
C PRO A 442 -20.07 18.05 12.71
N ARG A 443 -19.16 17.24 13.25
CA ARG A 443 -18.94 15.83 12.87
C ARG A 443 -18.46 15.61 11.43
N GLY A 444 -17.98 16.62 10.73
CA GLY A 444 -17.64 16.50 9.32
C GLY A 444 -18.83 16.06 8.47
N ASN A 445 -20.03 16.53 8.78
CA ASN A 445 -21.26 16.00 8.21
C ASN A 445 -21.53 16.65 6.83
N LYS A 446 -21.22 15.93 5.78
CA LYS A 446 -21.40 16.33 4.38
C LYS A 446 -22.84 16.62 3.98
N MET A 447 -23.83 16.16 4.75
CA MET A 447 -25.24 16.31 4.38
C MET A 447 -25.72 17.76 4.30
N HIS A 448 -25.03 18.67 4.99
CA HIS A 448 -25.42 20.08 5.05
C HIS A 448 -24.60 20.98 4.12
N PHE A 449 -23.54 20.44 3.54
CA PHE A 449 -22.71 21.12 2.56
C PHE A 449 -22.78 20.36 1.25
N ALA A 450 -23.37 20.94 0.22
CA ALA A 450 -23.07 20.50 -1.12
C ALA A 450 -21.57 20.70 -1.32
N LEU A 451 -20.85 19.64 -1.66
CA LEU A 451 -19.49 19.79 -2.14
C LEU A 451 -19.52 20.73 -3.33
N PRO A 452 -18.51 21.60 -3.50
CA PRO A 452 -18.40 22.40 -4.71
C PRO A 452 -18.61 21.52 -5.94
N ASP A 453 -19.26 22.04 -6.98
CA ASP A 453 -19.61 21.29 -8.20
C ASP A 453 -18.41 20.58 -8.85
N ASN A 454 -17.21 21.06 -8.57
CA ASN A 454 -15.93 20.59 -9.07
C ASN A 454 -15.18 19.63 -8.11
N SER A 455 -15.80 19.22 -6.98
CA SER A 455 -15.20 18.27 -6.05
C SER A 455 -16.14 17.11 -5.78
N ARG A 456 -15.68 15.89 -5.96
CA ARG A 456 -16.44 14.66 -5.78
C ARG A 456 -15.75 13.72 -4.81
N GLU A 457 -16.53 12.99 -4.03
CA GLU A 457 -16.00 11.88 -3.25
C GLU A 457 -15.66 10.74 -4.20
N GLN A 458 -14.42 10.33 -4.16
CA GLN A 458 -13.95 9.16 -4.87
C GLN A 458 -14.14 7.91 -4.00
N SER A 459 -14.00 6.74 -4.59
CA SER A 459 -13.86 5.50 -3.84
C SER A 459 -12.66 5.59 -2.90
N LEU A 460 -12.69 4.81 -1.82
CA LEU A 460 -11.56 4.73 -0.90
C LEU A 460 -10.27 4.43 -1.69
N LEU A 461 -9.26 5.26 -1.48
CA LEU A 461 -7.94 5.07 -2.06
C LEU A 461 -7.13 4.15 -1.14
N ASN A 462 -6.91 2.92 -1.59
CA ASN A 462 -6.01 2.00 -0.91
C ASN A 462 -4.57 2.43 -1.17
N GLY A 463 -3.93 2.95 -0.15
CA GLY A 463 -2.52 3.29 -0.17
C GLY A 463 -1.64 2.07 0.11
N ILE A 464 -0.39 2.35 0.45
CA ILE A 464 0.60 1.35 0.83
C ILE A 464 0.10 0.56 2.05
N GLN A 465 0.26 -0.74 2.00
CA GLN A 465 -0.11 -1.62 3.11
C GLN A 465 0.69 -1.25 4.37
N LEU A 466 0.01 -1.22 5.51
CA LEU A 466 0.73 -1.09 6.77
C LEU A 466 1.62 -2.31 6.99
N PRO A 467 2.84 -2.14 7.55
CA PRO A 467 3.70 -3.26 7.85
C PRO A 467 2.96 -4.33 8.66
N ALA A 468 2.94 -5.53 8.11
CA ALA A 468 2.18 -6.65 8.64
C ALA A 468 3.13 -7.67 9.26
N THR A 469 2.79 -8.20 10.43
CA THR A 469 3.53 -9.28 11.07
C THR A 469 2.60 -10.45 11.34
N MET A 470 3.09 -11.66 11.09
CA MET A 470 2.41 -12.87 11.52
C MET A 470 2.45 -12.91 13.05
N ALA A 471 1.28 -13.05 13.68
CA ALA A 471 1.22 -13.20 15.12
C ALA A 471 1.94 -14.49 15.54
N LEU A 472 2.99 -14.35 16.36
CA LEU A 472 3.64 -15.50 16.96
C LEU A 472 2.73 -16.04 18.06
N VAL A 473 2.27 -17.25 17.91
CA VAL A 473 1.59 -17.96 18.99
C VAL A 473 2.65 -18.42 19.99
N CYS A 474 2.82 -17.66 21.04
CA CYS A 474 3.72 -18.00 22.14
C CYS A 474 2.92 -18.32 23.39
N ARG A 475 3.29 -19.41 24.11
CA ARG A 475 2.65 -19.76 25.38
C ARG A 475 3.31 -19.08 26.59
N ASP A 476 4.52 -18.58 26.43
CA ASP A 476 5.28 -17.99 27.54
C ASP A 476 5.37 -16.46 27.42
N SER A 477 4.90 -15.84 28.46
CA SER A 477 5.12 -14.46 28.91
C SER A 477 4.90 -13.30 27.94
N ASN A 478 3.92 -12.48 28.21
CA ASN A 478 3.69 -11.09 27.72
C ASN A 478 3.09 -10.87 26.32
N ALA A 479 3.06 -11.83 25.42
CA ALA A 479 2.15 -11.80 24.28
C ALA A 479 0.81 -12.47 24.69
N ALA A 480 -0.33 -11.99 24.17
CA ALA A 480 -1.62 -12.55 24.53
C ALA A 480 -1.63 -14.07 24.35
N PRO A 481 -1.63 -14.87 25.42
CA PRO A 481 -1.51 -16.30 25.29
C PRO A 481 -2.77 -16.85 24.60
N MET A 482 -2.58 -17.69 23.59
CA MET A 482 -3.71 -18.44 23.04
C MET A 482 -4.32 -19.26 24.16
N PRO A 483 -5.65 -19.19 24.40
CA PRO A 483 -6.30 -20.00 25.42
C PRO A 483 -5.94 -21.47 25.22
N ALA A 484 -5.61 -22.17 26.29
CA ALA A 484 -5.19 -23.58 26.22
C ALA A 484 -6.24 -24.50 25.55
N GLN A 485 -7.48 -24.05 25.50
CA GLN A 485 -8.62 -24.74 24.92
C GLN A 485 -8.89 -24.40 23.44
N SER A 486 -8.24 -23.35 22.90
CA SER A 486 -8.38 -23.01 21.49
C SER A 486 -7.53 -23.94 20.63
N PRO A 487 -8.08 -24.53 19.54
CA PRO A 487 -7.30 -25.35 18.64
C PRO A 487 -6.28 -24.47 17.88
N ASP A 488 -5.05 -24.94 17.77
CA ASP A 488 -4.02 -24.34 16.93
C ASP A 488 -3.89 -25.13 15.63
N THR A 489 -4.57 -24.66 14.60
CA THR A 489 -4.65 -25.35 13.30
C THR A 489 -3.82 -24.64 12.21
N ARG A 490 -2.77 -23.91 12.60
CA ARG A 490 -1.92 -23.20 11.65
C ARG A 490 -1.15 -24.17 10.75
N HIS A 491 -1.26 -23.97 9.44
CA HIS A 491 -0.44 -24.61 8.42
C HIS A 491 0.88 -23.91 8.21
N THR A 492 0.91 -22.57 8.17
CA THR A 492 2.12 -21.76 8.24
C THR A 492 2.38 -21.42 9.71
N LEU A 493 3.42 -21.99 10.29
CA LEU A 493 3.77 -21.78 11.70
C LEU A 493 4.52 -20.47 11.91
N TYR A 494 5.32 -20.06 10.90
CA TYR A 494 6.21 -18.92 11.00
C TYR A 494 6.46 -18.30 9.63
N TRP A 495 6.45 -16.99 9.59
CA TRP A 495 6.91 -16.18 8.47
C TRP A 495 7.70 -15.00 9.02
N ASN A 496 8.92 -14.83 8.57
CA ASN A 496 9.75 -13.68 8.90
C ASN A 496 10.41 -13.16 7.63
N PRO A 497 9.94 -12.00 7.10
CA PRO A 497 10.49 -11.42 5.88
C PRO A 497 11.81 -10.69 6.09
N GLU A 498 12.23 -10.49 7.36
CA GLU A 498 13.46 -9.80 7.73
C GLU A 498 14.36 -10.70 8.59
N ALA A 499 14.47 -11.97 8.20
CA ALA A 499 15.27 -12.93 8.92
C ALA A 499 16.76 -12.55 8.91
N LYS A 500 17.43 -12.87 10.00
CA LYS A 500 18.89 -12.68 10.17
C LYS A 500 19.56 -14.04 10.33
N ALA A 501 20.85 -14.10 10.06
CA ALA A 501 21.68 -15.29 10.23
C ALA A 501 21.91 -15.59 11.73
N THR A 502 20.84 -15.92 12.43
CA THR A 502 20.79 -16.19 13.87
C THR A 502 19.89 -17.36 14.17
N THR A 503 19.75 -17.70 15.43
CA THR A 503 18.78 -18.70 15.88
C THR A 503 17.38 -18.09 15.96
N LEU A 504 16.40 -18.72 15.34
CA LEU A 504 14.98 -18.36 15.39
C LEU A 504 14.19 -19.38 16.21
N LYS A 505 13.05 -18.96 16.74
CA LYS A 505 12.13 -19.81 17.50
C LYS A 505 10.72 -19.69 16.98
N CYS A 506 10.05 -20.82 16.83
CA CYS A 506 8.61 -20.90 16.55
C CYS A 506 7.99 -22.05 17.34
N PHE A 507 6.66 -22.18 17.29
CA PHE A 507 5.93 -23.25 17.96
C PHE A 507 5.15 -24.07 16.96
N THR A 508 5.18 -25.41 17.13
CA THR A 508 4.34 -26.32 16.37
C THR A 508 2.87 -26.06 16.68
N SER A 509 2.00 -26.33 15.72
CA SER A 509 0.53 -26.34 15.88
C SER A 509 0.04 -27.70 16.43
N ASP A 510 -1.29 -27.86 16.52
CA ASP A 510 -1.90 -29.15 16.85
C ASP A 510 -1.87 -30.12 15.65
N LEU A 511 -1.53 -29.61 14.46
CA LEU A 511 -1.47 -30.42 13.24
C LEU A 511 -0.25 -31.33 13.26
N LYS A 512 -0.48 -32.59 12.95
CA LYS A 512 0.57 -33.60 12.78
C LYS A 512 1.07 -33.63 11.35
N GLY A 513 2.27 -34.15 11.14
CA GLY A 513 2.87 -34.31 9.83
C GLY A 513 4.23 -33.65 9.71
N THR A 514 4.72 -33.55 8.48
CA THR A 514 6.02 -32.95 8.16
C THR A 514 5.87 -31.45 7.96
N PHE A 515 6.76 -30.69 8.56
CA PHE A 515 6.89 -29.25 8.35
C PHE A 515 8.23 -28.95 7.70
N VAL A 516 8.24 -27.96 6.83
CA VAL A 516 9.44 -27.54 6.08
C VAL A 516 9.80 -26.12 6.48
N VAL A 517 11.05 -25.94 6.81
CA VAL A 517 11.68 -24.63 6.95
C VAL A 517 12.29 -24.28 5.60
N THR A 518 11.91 -23.17 5.01
CA THR A 518 12.46 -22.67 3.75
C THR A 518 13.04 -21.28 3.96
N VAL A 519 14.27 -21.08 3.51
CA VAL A 519 14.95 -19.79 3.50
C VAL A 519 15.27 -19.44 2.06
N GLU A 520 14.86 -18.26 1.64
CA GLU A 520 15.29 -17.64 0.38
C GLU A 520 15.85 -16.25 0.66
N GLY A 521 16.83 -15.82 -0.12
CA GLY A 521 17.45 -14.53 0.07
C GLY A 521 18.49 -14.19 -0.99
N ILE A 522 19.01 -12.98 -0.88
CA ILE A 522 20.06 -12.44 -1.76
C ILE A 522 21.03 -11.64 -0.91
N THR A 523 22.33 -11.83 -1.13
CA THR A 523 23.37 -10.98 -0.58
C THR A 523 23.45 -9.66 -1.37
N PRO A 524 24.04 -8.60 -0.82
CA PRO A 524 24.21 -7.33 -1.54
C PRO A 524 24.95 -7.45 -2.87
N ASP A 525 25.85 -8.41 -3.00
CA ASP A 525 26.62 -8.73 -4.21
C ASP A 525 25.88 -9.69 -5.17
N GLY A 526 24.60 -9.95 -4.95
CA GLY A 526 23.75 -10.74 -5.83
C GLY A 526 23.82 -12.25 -5.68
N LYS A 527 24.58 -12.79 -4.68
CA LYS A 527 24.62 -14.23 -4.44
C LYS A 527 23.28 -14.72 -3.91
N ARG A 528 22.73 -15.74 -4.57
CA ARG A 528 21.46 -16.35 -4.17
C ARG A 528 21.62 -17.22 -2.93
N ILE A 529 20.63 -17.15 -2.05
CA ILE A 529 20.53 -17.98 -0.86
C ILE A 529 19.26 -18.80 -1.00
N GLN A 530 19.40 -20.09 -0.94
CA GLN A 530 18.30 -21.04 -0.86
C GLN A 530 18.71 -22.19 0.04
N ALA A 531 17.97 -22.39 1.10
CA ALA A 531 18.23 -23.48 2.05
C ALA A 531 16.90 -24.00 2.60
N ASN A 532 16.88 -25.28 2.97
CA ASN A 532 15.71 -25.87 3.61
C ASN A 532 16.09 -26.98 4.59
N THR A 533 15.22 -27.22 5.55
CA THR A 533 15.25 -28.38 6.42
C THR A 533 13.83 -28.80 6.77
N GLN A 534 13.66 -29.99 7.34
CA GLN A 534 12.33 -30.48 7.71
C GLN A 534 12.34 -31.11 9.09
N PHE A 535 11.17 -31.10 9.73
CA PHE A 535 10.90 -31.79 10.97
C PHE A 535 9.49 -32.38 10.97
N THR A 536 9.23 -33.32 11.87
CA THR A 536 7.94 -34.00 11.97
C THR A 536 7.26 -33.70 13.31
N VAL A 537 5.96 -33.43 13.29
CA VAL A 537 5.11 -33.33 14.48
C VAL A 537 4.30 -34.63 14.61
N LYS A 538 4.37 -35.29 15.77
CA LYS A 538 3.71 -36.58 16.05
C LYS A 538 2.66 -36.48 17.12
#